data_93d3591c9c04d9afe6152f736bd96df3
#
_entry.id   93d3591c9c04d9afe6152f736bd96df3
#
_cell.length_a   1.000
_cell.length_b   1.000
_cell.length_c   1.000
_cell.angle_alpha   90.00
_cell.angle_beta   90.00
_cell.angle_gamma   90.00
#
_symmetry.space_group_name_H-M   'P 1'
#
loop_
_entity.id
_entity.type
_entity.pdbx_description
1 polymer ?
#
loop_
_entity_poly.entity_id
_entity_poly.type
_entity_poly.pdbx_seq_one_letter_code
_entity_poly.pdbx_strand_id
1 'polypeptide(L)'
;DLETTSRLYGGDSRTRIRQELLLGVGGFRALKAMGISPGVLHLNEGHSGFAVFEAIRSRMEEEGLDFYAAASHIPREVVFTTHTPVPAGHDRFSPELIEEHLGPLRDQLGISQENLMGFGREHPTDPGETFCMTVLGLKLARRVNAVSSLHGEVSRAMWKGLYPGRPEDAVPIG
;
A
#
# COMPACT_ATOMS: atom_id res chain seq x y z
N ASP A 1 -3.35 -17.64 -12.76
CA ASP A 1 -4.79 -17.87 -13.03
C ASP A 1 -5.33 -16.75 -13.91
N LEU A 2 -5.62 -17.12 -15.19
CA LEU A 2 -6.16 -16.18 -16.19
C LEU A 2 -7.50 -15.54 -15.75
N GLU A 3 -8.29 -16.24 -14.94
CA GLU A 3 -9.56 -15.74 -14.43
C GLU A 3 -9.41 -14.56 -13.46
N THR A 4 -8.32 -14.48 -12.69
CA THR A 4 -8.07 -13.41 -11.74
C THR A 4 -7.98 -12.04 -12.43
N THR A 5 -7.46 -12.00 -13.66
CA THR A 5 -7.28 -10.77 -14.43
C THR A 5 -8.27 -10.57 -15.56
N SER A 6 -9.26 -11.45 -15.70
CA SER A 6 -10.24 -11.41 -16.80
C SER A 6 -11.20 -10.23 -16.73
N ARG A 7 -11.42 -9.64 -15.54
CA ARG A 7 -12.28 -8.49 -15.31
C ARG A 7 -11.61 -7.47 -14.40
N LEU A 8 -11.56 -6.21 -14.80
CA LEU A 8 -10.81 -5.15 -14.12
C LEU A 8 -11.35 -4.81 -12.72
N TYR A 9 -12.65 -4.76 -12.52
CA TYR A 9 -13.31 -4.41 -11.25
C TYR A 9 -14.40 -5.43 -10.88
N GLY A 10 -14.15 -6.69 -11.13
CA GLY A 10 -15.11 -7.75 -10.84
C GLY A 10 -14.65 -8.64 -9.69
N GLY A 11 -15.64 -9.18 -8.98
CA GLY A 11 -15.38 -10.19 -7.97
C GLY A 11 -15.56 -9.67 -6.53
N ASP A 12 -15.34 -10.58 -5.62
CA ASP A 12 -15.37 -10.33 -4.17
C ASP A 12 -14.00 -9.81 -3.66
N SER A 13 -13.92 -9.53 -2.37
CA SER A 13 -12.67 -9.06 -1.74
C SER A 13 -11.50 -10.04 -1.92
N ARG A 14 -11.78 -11.35 -2.05
CA ARG A 14 -10.78 -12.39 -2.30
C ARG A 14 -10.19 -12.27 -3.72
N THR A 15 -11.01 -11.98 -4.70
CA THR A 15 -10.56 -11.71 -6.07
C THR A 15 -9.75 -10.42 -6.13
N ARG A 16 -10.23 -9.37 -5.43
CA ARG A 16 -9.54 -8.08 -5.36
C ARG A 16 -8.14 -8.19 -4.78
N ILE A 17 -7.97 -8.82 -3.62
CA ILE A 17 -6.65 -8.96 -3.00
C ILE A 17 -5.67 -9.74 -3.88
N ARG A 18 -6.15 -10.75 -4.61
CA ARG A 18 -5.34 -11.51 -5.58
C ARG A 18 -4.89 -10.65 -6.76
N GLN A 19 -5.79 -9.81 -7.29
CA GLN A 19 -5.45 -8.86 -8.35
C GLN A 19 -4.37 -7.87 -7.90
N GLU A 20 -4.50 -7.33 -6.70
CA GLU A 20 -3.55 -6.36 -6.14
C GLU A 20 -2.20 -7.00 -5.78
N LEU A 21 -2.19 -8.26 -5.32
CA LEU A 21 -0.96 -9.02 -5.14
C LEU A 21 -0.26 -9.28 -6.47
N LEU A 22 -1.02 -9.69 -7.48
CA LEU A 22 -0.45 -9.95 -8.80
C LEU A 22 0.14 -8.67 -9.39
N LEU A 23 -0.57 -7.54 -9.29
CA LEU A 23 -0.11 -6.26 -9.81
C LEU A 23 1.07 -5.71 -8.98
N GLY A 24 0.96 -5.70 -7.66
CA GLY A 24 1.97 -5.14 -6.77
C GLY A 24 3.19 -6.03 -6.65
N VAL A 25 3.03 -7.16 -5.95
CA VAL A 25 4.15 -8.09 -5.69
C VAL A 25 4.65 -8.72 -6.98
N GLY A 26 3.74 -9.28 -7.79
CA GLY A 26 4.09 -9.90 -9.07
C GLY A 26 4.71 -8.92 -10.06
N GLY A 27 4.15 -7.73 -10.17
CA GLY A 27 4.67 -6.65 -11.03
C GLY A 27 6.09 -6.23 -10.64
N PHE A 28 6.35 -6.02 -9.35
CA PHE A 28 7.70 -5.68 -8.88
C PHE A 28 8.70 -6.81 -9.15
N ARG A 29 8.34 -8.06 -8.87
CA ARG A 29 9.18 -9.23 -9.19
C ARG A 29 9.47 -9.35 -10.68
N ALA A 30 8.49 -9.07 -11.53
CA ALA A 30 8.68 -9.09 -12.98
C ALA A 30 9.71 -8.03 -13.43
N LEU A 31 9.64 -6.80 -12.90
CA LEU A 31 10.64 -5.76 -13.17
C LEU A 31 12.04 -6.23 -12.78
N LYS A 32 12.21 -6.77 -11.57
CA LYS A 32 13.50 -7.30 -11.11
C LYS A 32 14.01 -8.43 -12.00
N ALA A 33 13.14 -9.38 -12.39
CA ALA A 33 13.51 -10.49 -13.29
C ALA A 33 13.95 -10.01 -14.67
N MET A 34 13.42 -8.89 -15.15
CA MET A 34 13.84 -8.22 -16.39
C MET A 34 15.11 -7.35 -16.24
N GLY A 35 15.70 -7.30 -15.06
CA GLY A 35 16.86 -6.45 -14.77
C GLY A 35 16.52 -4.96 -14.66
N ILE A 36 15.25 -4.61 -14.47
CA ILE A 36 14.79 -3.23 -14.31
C ILE A 36 14.80 -2.86 -12.85
N SER A 37 15.56 -1.84 -12.47
CA SER A 37 15.57 -1.26 -11.13
C SER A 37 14.90 0.11 -11.20
N PRO A 38 13.63 0.24 -10.76
CA PRO A 38 12.93 1.51 -10.80
C PRO A 38 13.53 2.48 -9.77
N GLY A 39 13.76 3.72 -10.18
CA GLY A 39 14.18 4.79 -9.28
C GLY A 39 13.02 5.37 -8.47
N VAL A 40 11.79 5.19 -8.94
CA VAL A 40 10.54 5.61 -8.27
C VAL A 40 9.44 4.60 -8.55
N LEU A 41 8.71 4.23 -7.52
CA LEU A 41 7.45 3.51 -7.60
C LEU A 41 6.31 4.53 -7.51
N HIS A 42 5.64 4.77 -8.62
CA HIS A 42 4.45 5.63 -8.63
C HIS A 42 3.19 4.76 -8.50
N LEU A 43 2.59 4.78 -7.34
CA LEU A 43 1.36 4.07 -7.05
C LEU A 43 0.16 4.91 -7.50
N ASN A 44 -0.57 4.42 -8.49
CA ASN A 44 -1.82 5.01 -8.95
C ASN A 44 -2.97 4.35 -8.20
N GLU A 45 -3.49 4.96 -7.15
CA GLU A 45 -4.35 4.37 -6.13
C GLU A 45 -3.70 3.22 -5.33
N GLY A 46 -4.49 2.54 -4.49
CA GLY A 46 -4.04 1.43 -3.67
C GLY A 46 -3.70 0.15 -4.44
N HIS A 47 -4.17 0.00 -5.68
CA HIS A 47 -4.16 -1.26 -6.44
C HIS A 47 -2.82 -1.96 -6.57
N SER A 48 -1.72 -1.22 -6.56
CA SER A 48 -0.35 -1.77 -6.59
C SER A 48 0.41 -1.60 -5.27
N GLY A 49 -0.28 -1.21 -4.21
CA GLY A 49 0.34 -0.87 -2.92
C GLY A 49 1.23 -1.96 -2.34
N PHE A 50 0.87 -3.23 -2.54
CA PHE A 50 1.69 -4.36 -2.07
C PHE A 50 3.08 -4.44 -2.73
N ALA A 51 3.34 -3.70 -3.83
CA ALA A 51 4.68 -3.56 -4.40
C ALA A 51 5.69 -3.01 -3.38
N VAL A 52 5.22 -2.19 -2.44
CA VAL A 52 6.07 -1.61 -1.38
C VAL A 52 6.66 -2.69 -0.48
N PHE A 53 5.87 -3.69 -0.07
CA PHE A 53 6.38 -4.80 0.74
C PHE A 53 7.38 -5.67 -0.01
N GLU A 54 7.15 -5.89 -1.31
CA GLU A 54 8.10 -6.64 -2.14
C GLU A 54 9.40 -5.84 -2.37
N ALA A 55 9.31 -4.52 -2.50
CA ALA A 55 10.48 -3.66 -2.58
C ALA A 55 11.31 -3.71 -1.27
N ILE A 56 10.63 -3.71 -0.11
CA ILE A 56 11.29 -3.90 1.19
C ILE A 56 12.01 -5.26 1.23
N ARG A 57 11.29 -6.35 0.88
CA ARG A 57 11.85 -7.71 0.87
C ARG A 57 13.07 -7.81 -0.05
N SER A 58 12.98 -7.26 -1.27
CA SER A 58 14.09 -7.25 -2.23
C SER A 58 15.31 -6.54 -1.66
N ARG A 59 15.11 -5.40 -1.01
CA ARG A 59 16.19 -4.65 -0.37
C ARG A 59 16.81 -5.38 0.82
N MET A 60 15.98 -6.02 1.65
CA MET A 60 16.49 -6.88 2.75
C MET A 60 17.43 -7.96 2.21
N GLU A 61 17.06 -8.61 1.11
CA GLU A 61 17.86 -9.66 0.48
C GLU A 61 19.14 -9.11 -0.17
N GLU A 62 19.06 -7.99 -0.88
CA GLU A 62 20.17 -7.40 -1.64
C GLU A 62 21.22 -6.74 -0.73
N GLU A 63 20.77 -6.09 0.35
CA GLU A 63 21.63 -5.28 1.22
C GLU A 63 21.90 -5.95 2.59
N GLY A 64 21.27 -7.10 2.86
CA GLY A 64 21.43 -7.81 4.15
C GLY A 64 20.81 -7.05 5.34
N LEU A 65 19.75 -6.26 5.08
CA LEU A 65 19.10 -5.43 6.08
C LEU A 65 17.95 -6.18 6.77
N ASP A 66 17.63 -5.77 8.00
CA ASP A 66 16.35 -6.14 8.60
C ASP A 66 15.18 -5.34 8.00
N PHE A 67 13.95 -5.74 8.35
CA PHE A 67 12.74 -5.11 7.84
C PHE A 67 12.71 -3.59 8.07
N TYR A 68 13.01 -3.14 9.29
CA TYR A 68 12.86 -1.73 9.66
C TYR A 68 13.92 -0.86 8.99
N ALA A 69 15.14 -1.37 8.89
CA ALA A 69 16.21 -0.72 8.16
C ALA A 69 15.85 -0.58 6.68
N ALA A 70 15.44 -1.67 6.02
CA ALA A 70 15.02 -1.66 4.62
C ALA A 70 13.80 -0.74 4.39
N ALA A 71 12.77 -0.84 5.23
CA ALA A 71 11.55 -0.04 5.14
C ALA A 71 11.81 1.46 5.29
N SER A 72 12.83 1.88 6.05
CA SER A 72 13.19 3.29 6.23
C SER A 72 13.64 3.97 4.94
N HIS A 73 14.10 3.22 3.94
CA HIS A 73 14.54 3.73 2.64
C HIS A 73 13.38 3.90 1.65
N ILE A 74 12.35 3.07 1.76
CA ILE A 74 11.26 2.96 0.79
C ILE A 74 10.49 4.28 0.57
N PRO A 75 10.14 5.08 1.59
CA PRO A 75 9.39 6.31 1.34
C PRO A 75 10.05 7.26 0.35
N ARG A 76 11.39 7.24 0.24
CA ARG A 76 12.11 8.10 -0.69
C ARG A 76 11.86 7.74 -2.15
N GLU A 77 11.40 6.53 -2.41
CA GLU A 77 11.24 5.93 -3.74
C GLU A 77 9.76 5.79 -4.13
N VAL A 78 8.82 6.14 -3.23
CA VAL A 78 7.38 5.96 -3.45
C VAL A 78 6.67 7.29 -3.58
N VAL A 79 5.84 7.40 -4.62
CA VAL A 79 4.87 8.47 -4.84
C VAL A 79 3.48 7.84 -4.93
N PHE A 80 2.50 8.43 -4.29
CA PHE A 80 1.13 7.94 -4.28
C PHE A 80 0.17 8.99 -4.84
N THR A 81 -0.68 8.60 -5.79
CA THR A 81 -1.75 9.46 -6.31
C THR A 81 -3.10 8.87 -5.96
N THR A 82 -3.92 9.61 -5.22
CA THR A 82 -5.29 9.21 -4.92
C THR A 82 -6.28 9.78 -5.92
N HIS A 83 -7.24 8.95 -6.32
CA HIS A 83 -8.30 9.27 -7.29
C HIS A 83 -9.69 9.19 -6.66
N THR A 84 -9.83 8.55 -5.52
CA THR A 84 -11.11 8.17 -4.93
C THR A 84 -11.58 9.20 -3.91
N PRO A 85 -12.71 9.91 -4.18
CA PRO A 85 -13.19 11.00 -3.33
C PRO A 85 -14.13 10.56 -2.21
N VAL A 86 -14.38 9.25 -2.05
CA VAL A 86 -15.33 8.69 -1.08
C VAL A 86 -14.74 7.52 -0.31
N PRO A 87 -14.97 7.43 1.02
CA PRO A 87 -14.39 6.36 1.85
C PRO A 87 -14.72 4.94 1.38
N ALA A 88 -15.93 4.72 0.86
CA ALA A 88 -16.39 3.41 0.42
C ALA A 88 -15.72 2.89 -0.86
N GLY A 89 -14.99 3.75 -1.58
CA GLY A 89 -14.29 3.37 -2.81
C GLY A 89 -12.86 2.87 -2.58
N HIS A 90 -12.36 2.90 -1.35
CA HIS A 90 -11.02 2.41 -1.03
C HIS A 90 -11.06 0.92 -0.71
N ASP A 91 -10.19 0.14 -1.34
CA ASP A 91 -10.08 -1.29 -1.07
C ASP A 91 -9.64 -1.54 0.37
N ARG A 92 -10.40 -2.37 1.07
CA ARG A 92 -10.19 -2.77 2.46
C ARG A 92 -10.28 -4.27 2.60
N PHE A 93 -9.33 -4.85 3.33
CA PHE A 93 -9.22 -6.29 3.53
C PHE A 93 -9.28 -6.64 5.02
N SER A 94 -9.97 -7.73 5.34
CA SER A 94 -9.99 -8.23 6.72
C SER A 94 -8.62 -8.81 7.12
N PRO A 95 -8.32 -8.88 8.44
CA PRO A 95 -7.08 -9.50 8.92
C PRO A 95 -6.90 -10.94 8.42
N GLU A 96 -7.98 -11.71 8.27
CA GLU A 96 -7.96 -13.09 7.78
C GLU A 96 -7.56 -13.16 6.31
N LEU A 97 -8.08 -12.25 5.46
CA LEU A 97 -7.70 -12.19 4.06
C LEU A 97 -6.24 -11.75 3.88
N ILE A 98 -5.79 -10.80 4.67
CA ILE A 98 -4.38 -10.38 4.68
C ILE A 98 -3.49 -11.55 5.09
N GLU A 99 -3.83 -12.26 6.17
CA GLU A 99 -3.03 -13.41 6.64
C GLU A 99 -3.02 -14.53 5.61
N GLU A 100 -4.16 -14.87 5.03
CA GLU A 100 -4.26 -15.92 4.01
C GLU A 100 -3.39 -15.65 2.78
N HIS A 101 -3.33 -14.38 2.33
CA HIS A 101 -2.71 -14.06 1.05
C HIS A 101 -1.31 -13.45 1.17
N LEU A 102 -1.04 -12.69 2.25
CA LEU A 102 0.27 -12.06 2.49
C LEU A 102 1.09 -12.78 3.56
N GLY A 103 0.55 -13.77 4.25
CA GLY A 103 1.27 -14.54 5.28
C GLY A 103 2.67 -15.00 4.84
N PRO A 104 2.80 -15.66 3.66
CA PRO A 104 4.11 -16.08 3.17
C PRO A 104 5.09 -14.92 2.91
N LEU A 105 4.61 -13.75 2.45
CA LEU A 105 5.45 -12.57 2.27
C LEU A 105 5.80 -11.94 3.62
N ARG A 106 4.83 -11.85 4.55
CA ARG A 106 5.05 -11.39 5.92
C ARG A 106 6.15 -12.20 6.62
N ASP A 107 6.14 -13.53 6.47
CA ASP A 107 7.18 -14.41 7.05
C ASP A 107 8.56 -14.10 6.47
N GLN A 108 8.65 -13.82 5.16
CA GLN A 108 9.90 -13.39 4.52
C GLN A 108 10.35 -12.01 5.01
N LEU A 109 9.42 -11.13 5.37
CA LEU A 109 9.72 -9.82 5.96
C LEU A 109 10.12 -9.91 7.45
N GLY A 110 9.87 -11.03 8.11
CA GLY A 110 10.22 -11.26 9.53
C GLY A 110 9.40 -10.39 10.50
N ILE A 111 8.16 -10.02 10.14
CA ILE A 111 7.30 -9.20 10.99
C ILE A 111 6.03 -9.94 11.43
N SER A 112 5.41 -9.47 12.52
CA SER A 112 4.14 -10.04 12.99
C SER A 112 2.96 -9.61 12.08
N GLN A 113 1.86 -10.36 12.15
CA GLN A 113 0.62 -9.99 11.48
C GLN A 113 0.12 -8.60 11.94
N GLU A 114 0.23 -8.31 13.23
CA GLU A 114 -0.17 -7.01 13.77
C GLU A 114 0.66 -5.86 13.18
N ASN A 115 1.97 -6.03 13.07
CA ASN A 115 2.84 -5.05 12.44
C ASN A 115 2.47 -4.85 10.96
N LEU A 116 2.22 -5.94 10.22
CA LEU A 116 1.77 -5.84 8.82
C LEU A 116 0.45 -5.08 8.72
N MET A 117 -0.55 -5.45 9.54
CA MET A 117 -1.85 -4.78 9.58
C MET A 117 -1.74 -3.30 9.92
N GLY A 118 -0.82 -2.93 10.82
CA GLY A 118 -0.58 -1.54 11.22
C GLY A 118 -0.23 -0.60 10.06
N PHE A 119 0.34 -1.10 8.96
CA PHE A 119 0.61 -0.29 7.76
C PHE A 119 -0.67 0.12 7.01
N GLY A 120 -1.73 -0.68 7.09
CA GLY A 120 -3.01 -0.41 6.43
C GLY A 120 -4.10 0.16 7.35
N ARG A 121 -3.84 0.37 8.64
CA ARG A 121 -4.81 0.88 9.62
C ARG A 121 -4.57 2.35 9.93
N GLU A 122 -5.61 3.12 10.10
CA GLU A 122 -5.52 4.50 10.59
C GLU A 122 -4.98 4.53 12.03
N HIS A 123 -5.52 3.63 12.87
CA HIS A 123 -5.04 3.36 14.23
C HIS A 123 -4.28 2.01 14.23
N PRO A 124 -2.95 2.02 14.13
CA PRO A 124 -2.15 0.81 13.86
C PRO A 124 -2.41 -0.37 14.82
N THR A 125 -2.73 -0.07 16.05
CA THR A 125 -2.96 -1.07 17.12
C THR A 125 -4.43 -1.44 17.32
N ASP A 126 -5.36 -0.87 16.54
CA ASP A 126 -6.78 -1.23 16.65
C ASP A 126 -7.05 -2.55 15.90
N PRO A 127 -7.34 -3.65 16.61
CA PRO A 127 -7.61 -4.95 15.99
C PRO A 127 -8.92 -4.96 15.19
N GLY A 128 -9.83 -4.01 15.43
CA GLY A 128 -11.12 -3.89 14.73
C GLY A 128 -11.00 -3.25 13.35
N GLU A 129 -9.89 -2.56 13.06
CA GLU A 129 -9.70 -1.94 11.75
C GLU A 129 -9.23 -2.95 10.70
N THR A 130 -9.82 -2.83 9.50
CA THR A 130 -9.38 -3.54 8.31
C THR A 130 -8.12 -2.91 7.71
N PHE A 131 -7.42 -3.66 6.87
CA PHE A 131 -6.28 -3.16 6.09
C PHE A 131 -6.78 -2.34 4.89
N CYS A 132 -6.51 -1.05 4.88
CA CYS A 132 -6.85 -0.13 3.79
C CYS A 132 -5.64 0.11 2.89
N MET A 133 -5.80 -0.16 1.59
CA MET A 133 -4.72 0.00 0.61
C MET A 133 -4.29 1.47 0.45
N THR A 134 -5.23 2.40 0.57
CA THR A 134 -4.93 3.84 0.51
C THR A 134 -4.12 4.28 1.73
N VAL A 135 -4.46 3.78 2.92
CA VAL A 135 -3.68 4.06 4.15
C VAL A 135 -2.24 3.56 4.01
N LEU A 136 -2.03 2.38 3.43
CA LEU A 136 -0.69 1.87 3.10
C LEU A 136 0.08 2.88 2.22
N GLY A 137 -0.55 3.34 1.13
CA GLY A 137 0.06 4.31 0.22
C GLY A 137 0.39 5.63 0.91
N LEU A 138 -0.54 6.17 1.71
CA LEU A 138 -0.35 7.42 2.46
C LEU A 138 0.78 7.35 3.48
N LYS A 139 0.94 6.21 4.16
CA LYS A 139 1.99 6.01 5.17
C LYS A 139 3.38 5.80 4.58
N LEU A 140 3.48 5.16 3.42
CA LEU A 140 4.76 4.74 2.86
C LEU A 140 5.22 5.58 1.66
N ALA A 141 4.43 6.55 1.19
CA ALA A 141 4.85 7.45 0.14
C ALA A 141 5.55 8.70 0.67
N ARG A 142 6.63 9.11 0.00
CA ARG A 142 7.29 10.41 0.25
C ARG A 142 6.42 11.58 -0.18
N ARG A 143 5.70 11.41 -1.26
CA ARG A 143 4.81 12.42 -1.85
C ARG A 143 3.46 11.79 -2.15
N VAL A 144 2.44 12.53 -1.76
CA VAL A 144 1.05 12.18 -2.04
C VAL A 144 0.42 13.34 -2.79
N ASN A 145 -0.27 13.04 -3.88
CA ASN A 145 -1.08 14.03 -4.57
C ASN A 145 -2.47 13.49 -4.90
N ALA A 146 -3.40 14.42 -5.01
CA ALA A 146 -4.72 14.17 -5.56
C ALA A 146 -4.74 14.57 -7.04
N VAL A 147 -5.78 14.16 -7.77
CA VAL A 147 -5.90 14.40 -9.23
C VAL A 147 -6.41 15.81 -9.59
N SER A 148 -6.83 16.60 -8.61
CA SER A 148 -7.23 18.00 -8.79
C SER A 148 -7.19 18.75 -7.46
N SER A 149 -7.21 20.08 -7.49
CA SER A 149 -7.25 20.91 -6.27
C SER A 149 -8.45 20.57 -5.38
N LEU A 150 -9.65 20.46 -5.95
CA LEU A 150 -10.85 20.07 -5.20
C LEU A 150 -10.73 18.68 -4.58
N HIS A 151 -10.21 17.72 -5.33
CA HIS A 151 -9.97 16.38 -4.80
C HIS A 151 -8.91 16.40 -3.69
N GLY A 152 -7.92 17.27 -3.77
CA GLY A 152 -6.93 17.49 -2.71
C GLY A 152 -7.58 17.96 -1.39
N GLU A 153 -8.50 18.91 -1.46
CA GLU A 153 -9.28 19.38 -0.31
C GLU A 153 -10.09 18.23 0.32
N VAL A 154 -10.85 17.50 -0.49
CA VAL A 154 -11.64 16.34 -0.04
C VAL A 154 -10.74 15.27 0.58
N SER A 155 -9.60 14.96 -0.04
CA SER A 155 -8.66 13.95 0.45
C SER A 155 -8.00 14.36 1.76
N ARG A 156 -7.63 15.63 1.92
CA ARG A 156 -7.07 16.15 3.19
C ARG A 156 -8.08 16.03 4.33
N ALA A 157 -9.34 16.39 4.09
CA ALA A 157 -10.42 16.23 5.06
C ALA A 157 -10.61 14.75 5.45
N MET A 158 -10.69 13.87 4.43
CA MET A 158 -10.93 12.43 4.61
C MET A 158 -9.82 11.76 5.43
N TRP A 159 -8.56 12.07 5.16
CA TRP A 159 -7.41 11.40 5.75
C TRP A 159 -6.75 12.18 6.89
N LYS A 160 -7.42 13.22 7.40
CA LYS A 160 -6.92 14.02 8.51
C LYS A 160 -6.58 13.20 9.75
N GLY A 161 -7.32 12.12 10.00
CA GLY A 161 -7.08 11.20 11.14
C GLY A 161 -5.68 10.59 11.16
N LEU A 162 -5.07 10.37 9.98
CA LEU A 162 -3.70 9.86 9.86
C LEU A 162 -2.62 10.88 10.28
N TYR A 163 -2.96 12.15 10.43
CA TYR A 163 -2.03 13.24 10.71
C TYR A 163 -2.46 14.02 11.97
N PRO A 164 -2.41 13.38 13.15
CA PRO A 164 -2.83 14.01 14.40
C PRO A 164 -2.01 15.28 14.67
N GLY A 165 -2.70 16.32 15.14
CA GLY A 165 -2.07 17.61 15.44
C GLY A 165 -1.84 18.52 14.24
N ARG A 166 -2.06 18.09 12.99
CA ARG A 166 -2.01 18.97 11.81
C ARG A 166 -3.39 19.56 11.52
N PRO A 167 -3.52 20.82 11.14
CA PRO A 167 -4.75 21.34 10.55
C PRO A 167 -4.98 20.67 9.17
N GLU A 168 -6.22 20.72 8.67
CA GLU A 168 -6.61 20.03 7.46
C GLU A 168 -5.82 20.48 6.22
N ASP A 169 -5.60 21.80 6.10
CA ASP A 169 -4.83 22.40 5.00
C ASP A 169 -3.34 22.03 5.02
N ALA A 170 -2.82 21.57 6.17
CA ALA A 170 -1.44 21.10 6.34
C ALA A 170 -1.28 19.57 6.23
N VAL A 171 -2.36 18.82 5.92
CA VAL A 171 -2.25 17.40 5.58
C VAL A 171 -1.45 17.27 4.27
N PRO A 172 -0.39 16.43 4.21
CA PRO A 172 0.56 16.42 3.10
C PRO A 172 0.03 15.70 1.85
N ILE A 173 -1.13 16.15 1.35
CA ILE A 173 -1.75 15.71 0.09
C ILE A 173 -1.85 16.93 -0.81
N GLY A 174 -1.05 16.92 -1.89
CA GLY A 174 -0.97 18.01 -2.88
C GLY A 174 -2.05 17.97 -3.95
#